data_f8c74d9cef7979f454c4dcfa35918595
#
_entry.id   f8c74d9cef7979f454c4dcfa35918595
#
_cell.length_a   1.000
_cell.length_b   1.000
_cell.length_c   1.000
_cell.angle_alpha   90.00
_cell.angle_beta   90.00
_cell.angle_gamma   90.00
#
_symmetry.space_group_name_H-M   'P 1'
#
loop_
_entity.id
_entity.type
_entity.pdbx_description
1 polymer ?
#
loop_
_entity_poly.entity_id
_entity_poly.type
_entity_poly.pdbx_seq_one_letter_code
_entity_poly.pdbx_strand_id
1 'polypeptide(L)'
;MKQTKLLIACILAAISIPNALAGNKSDGADDRKVVQYPNAHDPVAAYCDGRYYVFTTGMGVMSSEDMVNWRIEDRVFDKIPQWAADKGFRGMPWAPDIQYLNGKWYIYYSYSGFGKNKSAIGVATNKTLNPESPDFGWEDQGMIVESVPGRDEWNAIDANVTLDENGDAWLAFGSFWRGIKMAKLNADCTRLSEPQEWYPVSRRPEGTAPETVSTDTAVRPDPRGLDFDAGNGAVEAPFIFKHDGMYYLFVSFDLCCRGAKSTYNVVVGRSECIHGPYFDKDGVNMMEGGGTVIVKGNGQYAGAGHCAVVTFNGKDYMFMHGYDKDYDYDSRLLVREISWTEDGWPVVNL
;
A
#
# COMPACT_ATOMS: atom_id res chain seq x y z
N MET A 1 16.03 12.02 -47.18
CA MET A 1 14.93 12.06 -46.20
C MET A 1 15.53 11.67 -44.85
N LYS A 2 15.71 12.70 -43.97
CA LYS A 2 16.29 12.51 -42.62
C LYS A 2 15.11 12.23 -41.66
N GLN A 3 15.10 11.04 -41.06
CA GLN A 3 14.15 10.74 -39.97
C GLN A 3 14.68 11.36 -38.69
N THR A 4 13.92 12.32 -38.18
CA THR A 4 14.16 12.94 -36.87
C THR A 4 13.62 12.01 -35.80
N LYS A 5 14.50 11.39 -35.02
CA LYS A 5 14.13 10.64 -33.82
C LYS A 5 13.72 11.63 -32.74
N LEU A 6 12.43 11.65 -32.42
CA LEU A 6 11.92 12.37 -31.26
C LEU A 6 12.29 11.60 -29.99
N LEU A 7 13.29 12.09 -29.26
CA LEU A 7 13.59 11.64 -27.91
C LEU A 7 12.52 12.22 -26.98
N ILE A 8 11.60 11.41 -26.51
CA ILE A 8 10.73 11.76 -25.41
C ILE A 8 11.52 11.52 -24.12
N ALA A 9 11.99 12.60 -23.54
CA ALA A 9 12.56 12.57 -22.19
C ALA A 9 11.43 12.39 -21.19
N CYS A 10 11.32 11.22 -20.57
CA CYS A 10 10.55 11.03 -19.35
C CYS A 10 11.22 11.86 -18.26
N ILE A 11 10.59 12.95 -17.88
CA ILE A 11 10.98 13.74 -16.71
C ILE A 11 10.64 12.88 -15.49
N LEU A 12 11.65 12.24 -14.93
CA LEU A 12 11.62 11.73 -13.56
C LEU A 12 11.46 12.95 -12.65
N ALA A 13 10.25 13.18 -12.17
CA ALA A 13 10.06 14.04 -11.00
C ALA A 13 10.74 13.33 -9.82
N ALA A 14 12.03 13.61 -9.65
CA ALA A 14 12.73 13.26 -8.43
C ALA A 14 12.08 14.08 -7.32
N ILE A 15 11.34 13.41 -6.44
CA ILE A 15 10.88 14.01 -5.18
C ILE A 15 12.15 14.38 -4.42
N SER A 16 12.54 15.64 -4.51
CA SER A 16 13.63 16.18 -3.72
C SER A 16 13.17 16.33 -2.27
N ILE A 17 13.41 15.29 -1.48
CA ILE A 17 13.31 15.37 -0.02
C ILE A 17 14.57 16.11 0.44
N PRO A 18 14.47 17.22 1.15
CA PRO A 18 15.65 17.91 1.67
C PRO A 18 16.42 16.97 2.62
N ASN A 19 17.71 16.81 2.37
CA ASN A 19 18.64 16.15 3.30
C ASN A 19 18.59 16.85 4.65
N ALA A 20 17.96 16.21 5.64
CA ALA A 20 18.11 16.60 7.01
C ALA A 20 19.50 16.13 7.49
N LEU A 21 20.36 17.07 7.77
CA LEU A 21 21.67 16.86 8.38
C LEU A 21 21.52 16.16 9.75
N ALA A 22 22.37 15.18 9.98
CA ALA A 22 22.52 14.55 11.28
C ALA A 22 22.87 15.62 12.34
N GLY A 23 21.92 15.91 13.21
CA GLY A 23 22.10 16.86 14.30
C GLY A 23 22.48 16.12 15.58
N ASN A 24 23.49 16.63 16.28
CA ASN A 24 23.88 16.24 17.62
C ASN A 24 22.68 16.29 18.59
N LYS A 25 22.52 15.28 19.42
CA LYS A 25 21.59 15.30 20.56
C LYS A 25 22.00 16.43 21.52
N SER A 26 21.15 17.46 21.59
CA SER A 26 21.19 18.46 22.65
C SER A 26 19.99 18.24 23.57
N ASP A 27 20.24 18.26 24.87
CA ASP A 27 19.21 18.12 25.90
C ASP A 27 18.17 19.24 25.80
N GLY A 28 16.87 18.90 25.64
CA GLY A 28 15.82 19.74 26.21
C GLY A 28 14.71 20.30 25.34
N ALA A 29 14.65 20.13 24.03
CA ALA A 29 13.44 20.42 23.25
C ALA A 29 13.32 19.41 22.11
N ASP A 30 12.12 18.86 21.92
CA ASP A 30 11.83 18.01 20.77
C ASP A 30 11.71 18.90 19.50
N ASP A 31 12.83 19.10 18.81
CA ASP A 31 12.92 19.93 17.60
C ASP A 31 12.32 19.28 16.36
N ARG A 32 11.63 18.14 16.49
CA ARG A 32 11.02 17.44 15.35
C ARG A 32 9.91 18.29 14.73
N LYS A 33 9.93 18.36 13.41
CA LYS A 33 8.96 19.13 12.64
C LYS A 33 7.54 18.59 12.81
N VAL A 34 6.61 19.46 13.20
CA VAL A 34 5.17 19.18 13.23
C VAL A 34 4.50 19.74 11.96
N VAL A 35 3.64 18.94 11.33
CA VAL A 35 2.93 19.28 10.09
C VAL A 35 1.48 18.86 10.23
N GLN A 36 0.52 19.72 9.86
CA GLN A 36 -0.91 19.41 9.93
C GLN A 36 -1.44 18.68 8.71
N TYR A 37 -0.83 18.85 7.57
CA TYR A 37 -1.25 18.21 6.32
C TYR A 37 -0.02 17.68 5.57
N PRO A 38 0.53 16.56 6.05
CA PRO A 38 1.80 16.06 5.56
C PRO A 38 1.69 15.47 4.16
N ASN A 39 2.80 15.54 3.42
CA ASN A 39 2.99 14.70 2.24
C ASN A 39 3.03 13.23 2.68
N ALA A 40 2.24 12.39 2.03
CA ALA A 40 2.18 10.95 2.29
C ALA A 40 1.83 10.21 1.02
N HIS A 41 2.43 9.05 0.83
CA HIS A 41 2.11 8.10 -0.23
C HIS A 41 1.98 6.71 0.40
N ASP A 42 0.92 5.96 0.06
CA ASP A 42 0.64 4.62 0.57
C ASP A 42 0.63 4.54 2.11
N PRO A 43 -0.22 5.34 2.79
CA PRO A 43 -0.20 5.40 4.25
C PRO A 43 -0.88 4.19 4.87
N VAL A 44 -0.26 3.66 5.93
CA VAL A 44 -0.88 2.73 6.88
C VAL A 44 -0.73 3.26 8.30
N ALA A 45 -1.69 2.99 9.18
CA ALA A 45 -1.73 3.55 10.51
C ALA A 45 -1.77 2.50 11.62
N ALA A 46 -1.20 2.85 12.78
CA ALA A 46 -1.24 2.06 14.00
C ALA A 46 -1.37 2.96 15.24
N TYR A 47 -1.76 2.37 16.37
CA TYR A 47 -1.81 3.06 17.66
C TYR A 47 -0.95 2.31 18.68
N CYS A 48 -0.03 3.03 19.30
CA CYS A 48 0.88 2.47 20.30
C CYS A 48 1.20 3.53 21.37
N ASP A 49 1.15 3.15 22.63
CA ASP A 49 1.58 3.98 23.78
C ASP A 49 1.00 5.41 23.79
N GLY A 50 -0.31 5.53 23.48
CA GLY A 50 -1.00 6.83 23.50
C GLY A 50 -0.81 7.68 22.24
N ARG A 51 -0.15 7.16 21.19
CA ARG A 51 0.09 7.87 19.93
C ARG A 51 -0.38 7.09 18.73
N TYR A 52 -0.86 7.80 17.73
CA TYR A 52 -1.09 7.32 16.37
C TYR A 52 0.20 7.42 15.58
N TYR A 53 0.51 6.39 14.82
CA TYR A 53 1.65 6.32 13.93
C TYR A 53 1.16 6.10 12.50
N VAL A 54 1.76 6.79 11.54
CA VAL A 54 1.55 6.56 10.11
C VAL A 54 2.87 6.23 9.46
N PHE A 55 2.88 5.14 8.72
CA PHE A 55 4.00 4.69 7.91
C PHE A 55 3.66 4.91 6.44
N THR A 56 4.66 5.29 5.63
CA THR A 56 4.45 5.66 4.22
C THR A 56 5.51 5.05 3.32
N THR A 57 5.30 5.07 2.02
CA THR A 57 6.34 4.78 1.04
C THR A 57 7.62 5.54 1.35
N GLY A 58 8.78 4.88 1.17
CA GLY A 58 10.08 5.36 1.66
C GLY A 58 10.34 5.05 3.12
N MET A 59 9.45 4.28 3.77
CA MET A 59 9.50 3.93 5.20
C MET A 59 9.57 5.16 6.10
N GLY A 60 8.94 6.26 5.65
CA GLY A 60 8.72 7.45 6.45
C GLY A 60 7.76 7.14 7.60
N VAL A 61 8.00 7.76 8.75
CA VAL A 61 7.17 7.61 9.94
C VAL A 61 6.72 8.98 10.44
N MET A 62 5.47 9.07 10.82
CA MET A 62 4.89 10.23 11.48
C MET A 62 4.13 9.76 12.71
N SER A 63 4.15 10.55 13.79
CA SER A 63 3.34 10.28 14.98
C SER A 63 2.44 11.45 15.34
N SER A 64 1.30 11.18 15.98
CA SER A 64 0.33 12.19 16.38
C SER A 64 -0.40 11.76 17.65
N GLU A 65 -0.86 12.73 18.45
CA GLU A 65 -1.76 12.49 19.58
C GLU A 65 -3.25 12.71 19.22
N ASP A 66 -3.49 13.39 18.07
CA ASP A 66 -4.83 13.87 17.70
C ASP A 66 -5.23 13.56 16.24
N MET A 67 -4.38 12.88 15.46
CA MET A 67 -4.53 12.61 14.02
C MET A 67 -4.60 13.89 13.14
N VAL A 68 -4.21 15.04 13.68
CA VAL A 68 -4.19 16.33 12.98
C VAL A 68 -2.79 16.92 12.92
N ASN A 69 -2.10 16.94 14.07
CA ASN A 69 -0.76 17.46 14.21
C ASN A 69 0.26 16.32 14.17
N TRP A 70 0.95 16.17 13.05
CA TRP A 70 1.86 15.04 12.77
C TRP A 70 3.31 15.47 13.02
N ARG A 71 3.98 14.80 13.93
CA ARG A 71 5.42 14.91 14.18
C ARG A 71 6.15 13.97 13.23
N ILE A 72 7.15 14.48 12.53
CA ILE A 72 7.99 13.65 11.65
C ILE A 72 9.01 12.90 12.51
N GLU A 73 9.00 11.58 12.39
CA GLU A 73 9.90 10.67 13.08
C GLU A 73 11.03 10.18 12.17
N ASP A 74 12.00 9.48 12.76
CA ASP A 74 13.03 8.78 11.99
C ASP A 74 12.41 7.65 11.17
N ARG A 75 13.01 7.37 10.05
CA ARG A 75 12.56 6.28 9.16
C ARG A 75 12.80 4.91 9.79
N VAL A 76 12.03 3.91 9.38
CA VAL A 76 12.22 2.52 9.80
C VAL A 76 13.61 2.00 9.42
N PHE A 77 14.12 2.38 8.25
CA PHE A 77 15.44 1.98 7.76
C PHE A 77 16.29 3.18 7.37
N ASP A 78 17.53 3.21 7.87
CA ASP A 78 18.58 4.15 7.42
C ASP A 78 19.26 3.67 6.14
N LYS A 79 19.23 2.36 5.89
CA LYS A 79 19.89 1.72 4.75
C LYS A 79 19.00 0.65 4.16
N ILE A 80 19.21 0.37 2.88
CA ILE A 80 18.55 -0.75 2.21
C ILE A 80 18.91 -2.08 2.94
N PRO A 81 17.91 -2.92 3.29
CA PRO A 81 18.16 -4.25 3.84
C PRO A 81 19.08 -5.10 2.97
N GLN A 82 19.94 -5.89 3.60
CA GLN A 82 20.99 -6.64 2.90
C GLN A 82 20.40 -7.57 1.81
N TRP A 83 19.32 -8.29 2.13
CA TRP A 83 18.66 -9.17 1.16
C TRP A 83 18.17 -8.43 -0.10
N ALA A 84 17.65 -7.21 0.08
CA ALA A 84 17.18 -6.40 -1.05
C ALA A 84 18.36 -5.92 -1.93
N ALA A 85 19.46 -5.51 -1.28
CA ALA A 85 20.69 -5.14 -1.97
C ALA A 85 21.29 -6.33 -2.76
N ASP A 86 21.30 -7.53 -2.18
CA ASP A 86 21.80 -8.78 -2.79
C ASP A 86 20.97 -9.18 -4.02
N LYS A 87 19.65 -8.95 -3.97
CA LYS A 87 18.73 -9.14 -5.10
C LYS A 87 18.83 -8.06 -6.18
N GLY A 88 19.69 -7.07 -5.95
CA GLY A 88 19.94 -5.97 -6.89
C GLY A 88 18.89 -4.86 -6.87
N PHE A 89 18.04 -4.81 -5.85
CA PHE A 89 17.14 -3.68 -5.63
C PHE A 89 17.93 -2.41 -5.28
N ARG A 90 17.37 -1.27 -5.62
CA ARG A 90 17.94 0.06 -5.35
C ARG A 90 16.79 1.01 -4.99
N GLY A 91 17.14 2.11 -4.34
CA GLY A 91 16.16 3.12 -3.93
C GLY A 91 15.46 2.80 -2.62
N MET A 92 14.29 3.37 -2.42
CA MET A 92 13.52 3.24 -1.20
C MET A 92 12.49 2.11 -1.29
N PRO A 93 12.11 1.49 -0.15
CA PRO A 93 10.99 0.55 -0.10
C PRO A 93 9.65 1.27 -0.27
N TRP A 94 8.64 0.52 -0.74
CA TRP A 94 7.31 1.00 -1.07
C TRP A 94 6.25 0.38 -0.17
N ALA A 95 5.11 1.07 -0.09
CA ALA A 95 3.82 0.59 0.41
C ALA A 95 3.92 -0.30 1.65
N PRO A 96 4.13 0.28 2.84
CA PRO A 96 4.20 -0.48 4.08
C PRO A 96 2.83 -0.96 4.53
N ASP A 97 2.80 -2.10 5.24
CA ASP A 97 1.71 -2.51 6.13
C ASP A 97 2.25 -2.74 7.54
N ILE A 98 1.50 -2.35 8.56
CA ILE A 98 1.90 -2.44 9.96
C ILE A 98 0.90 -3.24 10.77
N GLN A 99 1.35 -4.30 11.45
CA GLN A 99 0.50 -5.18 12.24
C GLN A 99 1.13 -5.49 13.59
N TYR A 100 0.30 -5.57 14.64
CA TYR A 100 0.72 -6.08 15.94
C TYR A 100 0.35 -7.55 16.06
N LEU A 101 1.33 -8.43 15.95
CA LEU A 101 1.18 -9.87 15.94
C LEU A 101 2.18 -10.50 16.90
N ASN A 102 1.83 -11.61 17.52
CA ASN A 102 2.78 -12.38 18.37
C ASN A 102 3.53 -11.52 19.42
N GLY A 103 2.88 -10.49 19.96
CA GLY A 103 3.44 -9.61 20.99
C GLY A 103 4.47 -8.59 20.50
N LYS A 104 4.57 -8.34 19.20
CA LYS A 104 5.44 -7.33 18.59
C LYS A 104 4.83 -6.73 17.33
N TRP A 105 5.38 -5.64 16.85
CA TRP A 105 5.03 -4.98 15.60
C TRP A 105 5.76 -5.61 14.43
N TYR A 106 5.05 -5.81 13.33
CA TYR A 106 5.57 -6.27 12.05
C TYR A 106 5.30 -5.19 11.01
N ILE A 107 6.33 -4.73 10.32
CA ILE A 107 6.17 -3.88 9.17
C ILE A 107 6.57 -4.66 7.91
N TYR A 108 5.59 -4.83 7.01
CA TYR A 108 5.78 -5.43 5.70
C TYR A 108 6.06 -4.31 4.71
N TYR A 109 6.94 -4.54 3.75
CA TYR A 109 7.36 -3.52 2.80
C TYR A 109 7.80 -4.13 1.49
N SER A 110 7.76 -3.36 0.40
CA SER A 110 8.04 -3.86 -0.94
C SER A 110 9.26 -3.20 -1.55
N TYR A 111 10.01 -3.94 -2.34
CA TYR A 111 11.00 -3.42 -3.28
C TYR A 111 10.59 -3.75 -4.70
N SER A 112 10.60 -2.76 -5.58
CA SER A 112 10.19 -2.91 -6.97
C SER A 112 10.87 -1.89 -7.89
N GLY A 113 10.48 -1.91 -9.16
CA GLY A 113 10.74 -0.88 -10.16
C GLY A 113 9.45 -0.54 -10.89
N PHE A 114 9.24 0.73 -11.17
CA PHE A 114 8.01 1.22 -11.80
C PHE A 114 7.75 0.52 -13.15
N GLY A 115 6.53 0.00 -13.35
CA GLY A 115 6.13 -0.72 -14.56
C GLY A 115 6.80 -2.09 -14.74
N LYS A 116 7.27 -2.70 -13.65
CA LYS A 116 7.92 -4.03 -13.67
C LYS A 116 7.34 -4.89 -12.56
N ASN A 117 7.38 -6.21 -12.76
CA ASN A 117 7.12 -7.19 -11.70
C ASN A 117 8.39 -7.91 -11.22
N LYS A 118 9.57 -7.31 -11.39
CA LYS A 118 10.74 -7.70 -10.61
C LYS A 118 10.60 -7.05 -9.24
N SER A 119 9.97 -7.75 -8.31
CA SER A 119 9.57 -7.20 -7.02
C SER A 119 9.71 -8.21 -5.90
N ALA A 120 9.75 -7.73 -4.66
CA ALA A 120 9.75 -8.59 -3.49
C ALA A 120 9.18 -7.87 -2.28
N ILE A 121 8.50 -8.62 -1.40
CA ILE A 121 8.02 -8.18 -0.10
C ILE A 121 8.94 -8.72 0.97
N GLY A 122 9.39 -7.83 1.86
CA GLY A 122 10.13 -8.16 3.08
C GLY A 122 9.34 -7.79 4.33
N VAL A 123 9.86 -8.18 5.48
CA VAL A 123 9.29 -7.85 6.79
C VAL A 123 10.38 -7.48 7.79
N ALA A 124 10.09 -6.50 8.64
CA ALA A 124 10.89 -6.19 9.82
C ALA A 124 10.00 -6.16 11.07
N THR A 125 10.61 -6.35 12.23
CA THR A 125 9.88 -6.40 13.51
C THR A 125 10.43 -5.42 14.52
N ASN A 126 9.56 -4.96 15.44
CA ASN A 126 9.93 -4.10 16.55
C ASN A 126 9.04 -4.42 17.77
N LYS A 127 9.55 -4.25 18.98
CA LYS A 127 8.76 -4.49 20.20
C LYS A 127 7.78 -3.35 20.48
N THR A 128 8.09 -2.14 20.07
CA THR A 128 7.27 -0.95 20.26
C THR A 128 7.40 0.01 19.08
N LEU A 129 6.43 0.90 18.89
CA LEU A 129 6.52 2.01 17.92
C LEU A 129 7.05 3.29 18.56
N ASN A 130 7.19 3.32 19.88
CA ASN A 130 7.68 4.49 20.60
C ASN A 130 9.21 4.61 20.48
N PRO A 131 9.75 5.59 19.72
CA PRO A 131 11.20 5.72 19.52
C PRO A 131 11.97 6.13 20.79
N GLU A 132 11.28 6.57 21.83
CA GLU A 132 11.89 6.92 23.11
C GLU A 132 12.03 5.72 24.06
N SER A 133 11.41 4.58 23.72
CA SER A 133 11.49 3.35 24.50
C SER A 133 12.87 2.69 24.35
N PRO A 134 13.47 2.14 25.42
CA PRO A 134 14.70 1.35 25.33
C PRO A 134 14.52 0.04 24.53
N ASP A 135 13.28 -0.40 24.33
CA ASP A 135 12.94 -1.58 23.54
C ASP A 135 12.72 -1.27 22.05
N PHE A 136 12.84 0.01 21.65
CA PHE A 136 12.69 0.40 20.25
C PHE A 136 13.90 -0.01 19.42
N GLY A 137 13.64 -0.72 18.32
CA GLY A 137 14.65 -1.09 17.35
C GLY A 137 14.07 -2.03 16.29
N TRP A 138 14.09 -1.60 15.03
CA TRP A 138 13.64 -2.42 13.92
C TRP A 138 14.67 -3.48 13.55
N GLU A 139 14.20 -4.74 13.46
CA GLU A 139 15.00 -5.89 13.06
C GLU A 139 14.46 -6.44 11.75
N ASP A 140 15.27 -6.39 10.68
CA ASP A 140 14.93 -6.98 9.39
C ASP A 140 14.88 -8.52 9.50
N GLN A 141 13.78 -9.12 9.08
CA GLN A 141 13.54 -10.57 9.06
C GLN A 141 13.72 -11.17 7.68
N GLY A 142 14.03 -10.33 6.68
CA GLY A 142 14.27 -10.74 5.31
C GLY A 142 13.02 -10.80 4.43
N MET A 143 13.21 -11.43 3.28
CA MET A 143 12.19 -11.52 2.22
C MET A 143 11.17 -12.63 2.51
N ILE A 144 9.88 -12.36 2.22
CA ILE A 144 8.77 -13.32 2.33
C ILE A 144 8.45 -13.93 0.96
N VAL A 145 8.23 -13.09 -0.04
CA VAL A 145 7.79 -13.48 -1.38
C VAL A 145 8.41 -12.57 -2.43
N GLU A 146 8.66 -13.11 -3.61
CA GLU A 146 9.14 -12.35 -4.77
C GLU A 146 8.27 -12.62 -5.99
N SER A 147 8.35 -11.73 -6.96
CA SER A 147 7.93 -11.95 -8.33
C SER A 147 9.10 -11.73 -9.29
N VAL A 148 9.17 -12.59 -10.30
CA VAL A 148 10.25 -12.58 -11.29
C VAL A 148 9.65 -12.46 -12.68
N PRO A 149 10.04 -11.46 -13.47
CA PRO A 149 9.53 -11.28 -14.82
C PRO A 149 9.65 -12.55 -15.65
N GLY A 150 8.55 -12.93 -16.30
CA GLY A 150 8.48 -14.11 -17.14
C GLY A 150 8.45 -15.46 -16.44
N ARG A 151 8.53 -15.49 -15.12
CA ARG A 151 8.24 -16.66 -14.31
C ARG A 151 6.85 -16.55 -13.64
N ASP A 152 6.57 -15.36 -13.12
CA ASP A 152 5.41 -15.12 -12.27
C ASP A 152 4.41 -14.17 -12.94
N GLU A 153 3.13 -14.46 -12.78
CA GLU A 153 2.01 -13.67 -13.26
C GLU A 153 1.42 -12.73 -12.19
N TRP A 154 2.18 -12.42 -11.15
CA TRP A 154 1.85 -11.47 -10.09
C TRP A 154 2.96 -10.43 -9.91
N ASN A 155 2.67 -9.39 -9.18
CA ASN A 155 3.64 -8.40 -8.76
C ASN A 155 3.70 -8.39 -7.22
N ALA A 156 4.84 -8.75 -6.64
CA ALA A 156 5.02 -8.88 -5.20
C ALA A 156 5.25 -7.50 -4.55
N ILE A 157 4.20 -6.67 -4.53
CA ILE A 157 4.15 -5.37 -3.83
C ILE A 157 2.80 -5.17 -3.13
N ASP A 158 2.68 -4.10 -2.37
CA ASP A 158 1.46 -3.65 -1.70
C ASP A 158 0.94 -4.70 -0.73
N ALA A 159 1.78 -5.03 0.25
CA ALA A 159 1.45 -6.01 1.29
C ALA A 159 0.34 -5.52 2.21
N ASN A 160 -0.58 -6.40 2.59
CA ASN A 160 -1.45 -6.24 3.74
C ASN A 160 -1.62 -7.59 4.44
N VAL A 161 -1.43 -7.62 5.75
CA VAL A 161 -1.56 -8.84 6.56
C VAL A 161 -2.77 -8.75 7.48
N THR A 162 -3.60 -9.78 7.46
CA THR A 162 -4.81 -9.86 8.28
C THR A 162 -4.93 -11.26 8.87
N LEU A 163 -5.49 -11.36 10.09
CA LEU A 163 -5.77 -12.65 10.73
C LEU A 163 -7.16 -13.16 10.34
N ASP A 164 -7.26 -14.46 10.12
CA ASP A 164 -8.56 -15.11 10.01
C ASP A 164 -9.18 -15.38 11.41
N GLU A 165 -10.34 -16.05 11.44
CA GLU A 165 -11.06 -16.39 12.68
C GLU A 165 -10.30 -17.40 13.56
N ASN A 166 -9.34 -18.14 13.01
CA ASN A 166 -8.50 -19.09 13.74
C ASN A 166 -7.22 -18.45 14.29
N GLY A 167 -6.95 -17.18 13.91
CA GLY A 167 -5.73 -16.46 14.22
C GLY A 167 -4.57 -16.76 13.27
N ASP A 168 -4.84 -17.43 12.15
CA ASP A 168 -3.85 -17.64 11.09
C ASP A 168 -3.64 -16.35 10.29
N ALA A 169 -2.40 -16.01 10.01
CA ALA A 169 -2.04 -14.80 9.28
C ALA A 169 -2.04 -15.02 7.76
N TRP A 170 -2.66 -14.09 7.05
CA TRP A 170 -2.78 -14.09 5.59
C TRP A 170 -2.22 -12.80 5.00
N LEU A 171 -1.36 -12.93 4.00
CA LEU A 171 -0.76 -11.84 3.24
C LEU A 171 -1.54 -11.63 1.95
N ALA A 172 -2.28 -10.53 1.84
CA ALA A 172 -2.80 -10.04 0.57
C ALA A 172 -1.75 -9.13 -0.09
N PHE A 173 -1.55 -9.25 -1.40
CA PHE A 173 -0.59 -8.44 -2.14
C PHE A 173 -0.87 -8.47 -3.64
N GLY A 174 -0.33 -7.50 -4.37
CA GLY A 174 -0.38 -7.49 -5.82
C GLY A 174 -0.68 -6.12 -6.39
N SER A 175 -0.25 -5.93 -7.64
CA SER A 175 -0.44 -4.71 -8.40
C SER A 175 -0.42 -5.06 -9.88
N PHE A 176 -1.47 -4.74 -10.63
CA PHE A 176 -1.61 -5.06 -12.05
C PHE A 176 -1.51 -6.57 -12.35
N TRP A 177 -0.94 -6.96 -13.47
CA TRP A 177 -0.80 -8.35 -13.95
C TRP A 177 -2.09 -9.18 -13.75
N ARG A 178 -2.00 -10.30 -13.05
CA ARG A 178 -3.16 -11.16 -12.74
C ARG A 178 -3.84 -10.77 -11.42
N GLY A 179 -3.70 -9.50 -10.98
CA GLY A 179 -4.40 -8.94 -9.84
C GLY A 179 -3.84 -9.38 -8.49
N ILE A 180 -4.71 -9.27 -7.49
CA ILE A 180 -4.39 -9.46 -6.08
C ILE A 180 -4.40 -10.94 -5.73
N LYS A 181 -3.35 -11.35 -5.03
CA LYS A 181 -3.17 -12.68 -4.45
C LYS A 181 -3.26 -12.60 -2.93
N MET A 182 -3.66 -13.70 -2.34
CA MET A 182 -3.59 -13.93 -0.92
C MET A 182 -2.81 -15.22 -0.67
N ALA A 183 -1.86 -15.19 0.26
CA ALA A 183 -1.06 -16.33 0.65
C ALA A 183 -1.03 -16.48 2.16
N LYS A 184 -1.11 -17.72 2.66
CA LYS A 184 -1.00 -17.99 4.10
C LYS A 184 0.43 -17.78 4.56
N LEU A 185 0.61 -17.14 5.72
CA LEU A 185 1.90 -17.02 6.39
C LEU A 185 2.14 -18.15 7.36
N ASN A 186 3.41 -18.38 7.72
CA ASN A 186 3.79 -19.27 8.82
C ASN A 186 3.40 -18.66 10.18
N ALA A 187 3.49 -19.46 11.23
CA ALA A 187 3.14 -19.01 12.60
C ALA A 187 3.94 -17.79 13.07
N ASP A 188 5.17 -17.61 12.61
CA ASP A 188 6.01 -16.47 12.96
C ASP A 188 5.73 -15.22 12.11
N CYS A 189 4.81 -15.31 11.14
CA CYS A 189 4.43 -14.22 10.21
C CYS A 189 5.60 -13.63 9.41
N THR A 190 6.70 -14.40 9.23
CA THR A 190 7.92 -13.94 8.54
C THR A 190 8.20 -14.65 7.23
N ARG A 191 7.43 -15.69 6.89
CA ARG A 191 7.55 -16.50 5.66
C ARG A 191 6.17 -16.97 5.21
N LEU A 192 6.07 -17.45 3.98
CA LEU A 192 4.90 -18.20 3.54
C LEU A 192 4.80 -19.51 4.34
N SER A 193 3.57 -20.03 4.51
CA SER A 193 3.32 -21.33 5.12
C SER A 193 3.92 -22.47 4.30
N GLU A 194 4.19 -23.60 4.97
CA GLU A 194 4.52 -24.84 4.27
C GLU A 194 3.56 -25.95 4.77
N PRO A 195 2.79 -26.57 3.87
CA PRO A 195 2.71 -26.30 2.43
C PRO A 195 2.15 -24.91 2.13
N GLN A 196 2.53 -24.35 0.98
CA GLN A 196 2.03 -23.05 0.54
C GLN A 196 0.54 -23.13 0.17
N GLU A 197 -0.20 -22.07 0.56
CA GLU A 197 -1.63 -21.95 0.28
C GLU A 197 -1.91 -20.56 -0.30
N TRP A 198 -2.50 -20.51 -1.52
CA TRP A 198 -2.67 -19.30 -2.30
C TRP A 198 -4.06 -19.19 -2.89
N TYR A 199 -4.62 -17.96 -2.90
CA TYR A 199 -5.90 -17.63 -3.50
C TYR A 199 -5.81 -16.34 -4.32
N PRO A 200 -6.39 -16.28 -5.54
CA PRO A 200 -6.66 -15.02 -6.21
C PRO A 200 -7.93 -14.40 -5.61
N VAL A 201 -7.89 -13.10 -5.28
CA VAL A 201 -9.00 -12.45 -4.56
C VAL A 201 -9.59 -11.23 -5.27
N SER A 202 -8.83 -10.59 -6.16
CA SER A 202 -9.33 -9.48 -6.99
C SER A 202 -8.54 -9.38 -8.28
N ARG A 203 -9.22 -9.02 -9.36
CA ARG A 203 -8.61 -8.81 -10.68
C ARG A 203 -9.49 -7.88 -11.50
N ARG A 204 -8.87 -7.06 -12.34
CA ARG A 204 -9.56 -6.36 -13.43
C ARG A 204 -9.28 -7.08 -14.75
N PRO A 205 -10.25 -7.76 -15.37
CA PRO A 205 -10.11 -8.33 -16.71
C PRO A 205 -9.84 -7.24 -17.76
N GLU A 206 -9.21 -7.63 -18.86
CA GLU A 206 -8.96 -6.72 -19.99
C GLU A 206 -10.27 -6.06 -20.47
N GLY A 207 -10.18 -4.79 -20.85
CA GLY A 207 -11.30 -4.01 -21.34
C GLY A 207 -12.26 -3.49 -20.26
N THR A 208 -12.04 -3.80 -18.97
CA THR A 208 -12.88 -3.29 -17.88
C THR A 208 -12.43 -1.93 -17.35
N ALA A 209 -11.16 -1.56 -17.56
CA ALA A 209 -10.67 -0.25 -17.19
C ALA A 209 -11.20 0.83 -18.15
N PRO A 210 -11.46 2.06 -17.69
CA PRO A 210 -11.86 3.16 -18.57
C PRO A 210 -10.83 3.36 -19.70
N GLU A 211 -11.30 3.72 -20.91
CA GLU A 211 -10.42 4.02 -22.06
C GLU A 211 -9.38 5.11 -21.78
N THR A 212 -9.65 5.96 -20.79
CA THR A 212 -8.73 7.01 -20.31
C THR A 212 -7.55 6.47 -19.51
N VAL A 213 -7.58 5.20 -19.08
CA VAL A 213 -6.43 4.54 -18.47
C VAL A 213 -5.46 4.25 -19.62
N SER A 214 -4.51 5.14 -19.81
CA SER A 214 -3.52 5.04 -20.88
C SER A 214 -2.75 3.73 -20.76
N THR A 215 -2.68 3.01 -21.87
CA THR A 215 -1.83 1.83 -22.07
C THR A 215 -0.32 2.15 -22.06
N ASP A 216 0.07 3.40 -21.86
CA ASP A 216 1.48 3.83 -21.77
C ASP A 216 2.25 3.18 -20.60
N THR A 217 1.52 2.55 -19.67
CA THR A 217 2.12 1.68 -18.65
C THR A 217 2.16 0.22 -19.07
N ALA A 218 1.70 -0.09 -20.29
CA ALA A 218 1.84 -1.45 -20.81
C ALA A 218 3.31 -1.86 -20.71
N VAL A 219 3.57 -2.83 -19.87
CA VAL A 219 4.82 -3.57 -19.89
C VAL A 219 4.93 -4.11 -21.29
N ARG A 220 6.05 -3.86 -21.96
CA ARG A 220 6.28 -4.45 -23.28
C ARG A 220 6.04 -5.95 -23.17
N PRO A 221 5.34 -6.57 -24.12
CA PRO A 221 5.14 -8.01 -24.13
C PRO A 221 6.47 -8.69 -23.83
N ASP A 222 6.45 -9.67 -22.95
CA ASP A 222 7.66 -10.47 -22.69
C ASP A 222 8.14 -11.02 -24.04
N PRO A 223 9.41 -10.80 -24.44
CA PRO A 223 9.93 -11.26 -25.71
C PRO A 223 9.82 -12.78 -25.91
N ARG A 224 9.48 -13.52 -24.84
CA ARG A 224 9.21 -14.96 -24.86
C ARG A 224 7.76 -15.31 -25.20
N GLY A 225 6.90 -14.31 -25.45
CA GLY A 225 5.49 -14.53 -25.79
C GLY A 225 4.62 -14.99 -24.62
N LEU A 226 5.13 -14.84 -23.39
CA LEU A 226 4.31 -15.06 -22.20
C LEU A 226 3.43 -13.83 -22.02
N ASP A 227 2.11 -14.05 -21.95
CA ASP A 227 1.10 -13.01 -21.82
C ASP A 227 1.05 -12.46 -20.36
N PHE A 228 2.12 -11.76 -19.98
CA PHE A 228 2.24 -11.07 -18.69
C PHE A 228 2.04 -9.56 -18.88
N ASP A 229 1.05 -9.20 -19.68
CA ASP A 229 0.69 -7.81 -19.87
C ASP A 229 0.13 -7.26 -18.54
N ALA A 230 0.73 -6.17 -18.05
CA ALA A 230 0.12 -5.37 -17.00
C ALA A 230 -1.23 -4.80 -17.44
N GLY A 231 -1.40 -4.62 -18.75
CA GLY A 231 -2.63 -4.34 -19.45
C GLY A 231 -3.53 -3.33 -18.77
N ASN A 232 -4.82 -3.48 -19.02
CA ASN A 232 -5.88 -2.72 -18.37
C ASN A 232 -6.20 -3.24 -16.95
N GLY A 233 -5.35 -4.12 -16.40
CA GLY A 233 -5.54 -4.74 -15.09
C GLY A 233 -5.20 -3.84 -13.91
N ALA A 234 -5.42 -2.52 -14.02
CA ALA A 234 -5.10 -1.51 -13.01
C ALA A 234 -5.89 -1.73 -11.70
N VAL A 235 -5.46 -2.68 -10.92
CA VAL A 235 -5.88 -2.99 -9.55
C VAL A 235 -4.65 -3.22 -8.70
N GLU A 236 -4.59 -2.58 -7.52
CA GLU A 236 -3.48 -2.70 -6.57
C GLU A 236 -3.90 -2.33 -5.15
N ALA A 237 -2.93 -2.25 -4.23
CA ALA A 237 -3.15 -1.77 -2.87
C ALA A 237 -4.28 -2.51 -2.13
N PRO A 238 -4.21 -3.84 -1.98
CA PRO A 238 -5.21 -4.57 -1.22
C PRO A 238 -5.12 -4.21 0.26
N PHE A 239 -6.29 -4.07 0.90
CA PHE A 239 -6.40 -3.97 2.34
C PHE A 239 -7.63 -4.73 2.81
N ILE A 240 -7.45 -5.67 3.76
CA ILE A 240 -8.55 -6.45 4.30
C ILE A 240 -8.89 -5.94 5.69
N PHE A 241 -10.16 -5.62 5.88
CA PHE A 241 -10.71 -5.19 7.16
C PHE A 241 -11.90 -6.06 7.55
N LYS A 242 -11.99 -6.45 8.83
CA LYS A 242 -13.11 -7.23 9.35
C LYS A 242 -14.09 -6.32 10.09
N HIS A 243 -15.36 -6.32 9.65
CA HIS A 243 -16.44 -5.57 10.27
C HIS A 243 -17.71 -6.42 10.33
N ASP A 244 -18.36 -6.50 11.49
CA ASP A 244 -19.59 -7.26 11.72
C ASP A 244 -19.58 -8.70 11.17
N GLY A 245 -18.44 -9.40 11.36
CA GLY A 245 -18.27 -10.79 10.95
C GLY A 245 -17.93 -10.99 9.48
N MET A 246 -17.94 -9.93 8.67
CA MET A 246 -17.57 -9.97 7.26
C MET A 246 -16.15 -9.45 7.04
N TYR A 247 -15.45 -9.99 6.05
CA TYR A 247 -14.19 -9.46 5.54
C TYR A 247 -14.47 -8.53 4.35
N TYR A 248 -13.91 -7.34 4.39
CA TYR A 248 -13.99 -6.33 3.34
C TYR A 248 -12.62 -6.22 2.68
N LEU A 249 -12.55 -6.51 1.39
CA LEU A 249 -11.35 -6.31 0.58
C LEU A 249 -11.46 -4.96 -0.11
N PHE A 250 -10.69 -4.00 0.35
CA PHE A 250 -10.48 -2.73 -0.31
C PHE A 250 -9.33 -2.89 -1.31
N VAL A 251 -9.47 -2.35 -2.49
CA VAL A 251 -8.40 -2.24 -3.49
C VAL A 251 -8.48 -0.90 -4.18
N SER A 252 -7.39 -0.48 -4.78
CA SER A 252 -7.38 0.72 -5.61
C SER A 252 -7.43 0.35 -7.07
N PHE A 253 -8.34 1.00 -7.80
CA PHE A 253 -8.44 0.89 -9.25
C PHE A 253 -7.80 2.10 -9.93
N ASP A 254 -7.47 1.93 -11.20
CA ASP A 254 -6.92 2.93 -12.09
C ASP A 254 -5.50 3.39 -11.68
N LEU A 255 -5.13 4.64 -11.90
CA LEU A 255 -3.73 5.04 -11.92
C LEU A 255 -3.39 6.08 -10.86
N CYS A 256 -2.42 5.75 -10.00
CA CYS A 256 -1.71 6.69 -9.12
C CYS A 256 -0.59 7.43 -9.88
N CYS A 257 0.16 8.24 -9.15
CA CYS A 257 1.51 8.69 -9.49
C CYS A 257 1.62 9.56 -10.76
N ARG A 258 0.53 10.27 -11.11
CA ARG A 258 0.42 11.12 -12.30
C ARG A 258 0.03 12.56 -11.97
N GLY A 259 0.11 12.98 -10.71
CA GLY A 259 -0.31 14.32 -10.27
C GLY A 259 -1.75 14.62 -10.72
N ALA A 260 -1.98 15.71 -11.41
CA ALA A 260 -3.28 16.14 -11.93
C ALA A 260 -3.97 15.12 -12.87
N LYS A 261 -3.23 14.16 -13.42
CA LYS A 261 -3.74 13.10 -14.31
C LYS A 261 -3.99 11.78 -13.59
N SER A 262 -3.85 11.74 -12.27
CA SER A 262 -4.18 10.55 -11.49
C SER A 262 -5.69 10.29 -11.54
N THR A 263 -6.07 9.02 -11.68
CA THR A 263 -7.45 8.56 -11.74
C THR A 263 -7.77 7.56 -10.62
N TYR A 264 -6.87 7.47 -9.65
CA TYR A 264 -6.90 6.52 -8.54
C TYR A 264 -8.20 6.63 -7.75
N ASN A 265 -8.77 5.48 -7.41
CA ASN A 265 -10.01 5.39 -6.65
C ASN A 265 -10.02 4.12 -5.79
N VAL A 266 -10.78 4.10 -4.70
CA VAL A 266 -10.93 2.95 -3.82
C VAL A 266 -12.25 2.26 -4.10
N VAL A 267 -12.18 0.95 -4.31
CA VAL A 267 -13.34 0.08 -4.42
C VAL A 267 -13.31 -0.99 -3.35
N VAL A 268 -14.47 -1.57 -3.03
CA VAL A 268 -14.61 -2.58 -1.99
C VAL A 268 -15.55 -3.71 -2.43
N GLY A 269 -15.21 -4.93 -2.01
CA GLY A 269 -16.09 -6.08 -1.99
C GLY A 269 -16.02 -6.76 -0.63
N ARG A 270 -16.98 -7.64 -0.32
CA ARG A 270 -17.04 -8.33 0.96
C ARG A 270 -17.23 -9.84 0.81
N SER A 271 -16.81 -10.59 1.83
CA SER A 271 -16.90 -12.04 1.90
C SER A 271 -17.07 -12.49 3.35
N GLU A 272 -17.69 -13.64 3.58
CA GLU A 272 -17.69 -14.33 4.87
C GLU A 272 -16.35 -15.02 5.15
N CYS A 273 -15.54 -15.24 4.12
CA CYS A 273 -14.28 -15.95 4.19
C CYS A 273 -13.11 -15.02 3.81
N ILE A 274 -12.02 -15.05 4.58
CA ILE A 274 -10.88 -14.14 4.36
C ILE A 274 -10.25 -14.28 2.97
N HIS A 275 -10.24 -15.48 2.41
CA HIS A 275 -9.71 -15.73 1.05
C HIS A 275 -10.77 -15.67 -0.07
N GLY A 276 -11.93 -15.07 0.25
CA GLY A 276 -13.01 -14.86 -0.71
C GLY A 276 -13.91 -16.08 -0.96
N PRO A 277 -14.71 -16.06 -2.05
CA PRO A 277 -14.77 -14.99 -3.04
C PRO A 277 -15.36 -13.68 -2.47
N TYR A 278 -14.84 -12.54 -2.91
CA TYR A 278 -15.35 -11.23 -2.57
C TYR A 278 -16.33 -10.73 -3.63
N PHE A 279 -17.46 -10.19 -3.20
CA PHE A 279 -18.48 -9.64 -4.06
C PHE A 279 -18.74 -8.16 -3.73
N ASP A 280 -18.97 -7.37 -4.75
CA ASP A 280 -19.38 -5.98 -4.59
C ASP A 280 -20.88 -5.86 -4.25
N LYS A 281 -21.39 -4.62 -4.12
CA LYS A 281 -22.80 -4.36 -3.75
C LYS A 281 -23.81 -4.87 -4.79
N ASP A 282 -23.39 -4.97 -6.04
CA ASP A 282 -24.22 -5.45 -7.15
C ASP A 282 -24.10 -6.98 -7.34
N GLY A 283 -23.31 -7.66 -6.49
CA GLY A 283 -23.09 -9.11 -6.53
C GLY A 283 -22.07 -9.55 -7.59
N VAL A 284 -21.28 -8.62 -8.13
CA VAL A 284 -20.20 -8.94 -9.08
C VAL A 284 -18.96 -9.39 -8.32
N ASN A 285 -18.37 -10.51 -8.74
CA ASN A 285 -17.16 -11.04 -8.15
C ASN A 285 -15.97 -10.11 -8.46
N MET A 286 -15.16 -9.80 -7.43
CA MET A 286 -13.96 -8.97 -7.61
C MET A 286 -12.90 -9.62 -8.53
N MET A 287 -12.93 -10.93 -8.73
CA MET A 287 -12.12 -11.61 -9.74
C MET A 287 -12.60 -11.37 -11.18
N GLU A 288 -13.82 -10.86 -11.35
CA GLU A 288 -14.44 -10.53 -12.64
C GLU A 288 -14.53 -9.00 -12.86
N GLY A 289 -13.80 -8.22 -12.06
CA GLY A 289 -13.77 -6.76 -12.15
C GLY A 289 -14.80 -6.06 -11.27
N GLY A 290 -15.48 -6.79 -10.37
CA GLY A 290 -16.38 -6.22 -9.37
C GLY A 290 -15.64 -5.30 -8.40
N GLY A 291 -16.40 -4.42 -7.77
CA GLY A 291 -15.89 -3.48 -6.77
C GLY A 291 -16.78 -2.25 -6.65
N THR A 292 -17.43 -2.09 -5.50
CA THR A 292 -18.22 -0.89 -5.21
C THR A 292 -17.29 0.29 -4.95
N VAL A 293 -17.39 1.34 -5.76
CA VAL A 293 -16.59 2.57 -5.59
C VAL A 293 -17.04 3.30 -4.32
N ILE A 294 -16.13 3.52 -3.39
CA ILE A 294 -16.37 4.26 -2.13
C ILE A 294 -15.59 5.55 -2.03
N VAL A 295 -14.46 5.66 -2.72
CA VAL A 295 -13.67 6.89 -2.83
C VAL A 295 -13.23 7.07 -4.28
N LYS A 296 -13.38 8.26 -4.81
CA LYS A 296 -12.83 8.66 -6.11
C LYS A 296 -12.42 10.13 -6.09
N GLY A 297 -11.54 10.53 -6.99
CA GLY A 297 -11.16 11.93 -7.17
C GLY A 297 -12.38 12.86 -7.34
N ASN A 298 -12.21 14.11 -6.95
CA ASN A 298 -13.22 15.16 -7.03
C ASN A 298 -12.59 16.47 -7.53
N GLY A 299 -13.25 17.61 -7.35
CA GLY A 299 -12.72 18.91 -7.79
C GLY A 299 -11.45 19.34 -7.05
N GLN A 300 -11.18 18.81 -5.85
CA GLN A 300 -10.00 19.09 -5.03
C GLN A 300 -8.89 18.05 -5.26
N TYR A 301 -9.24 16.76 -5.33
CA TYR A 301 -8.30 15.66 -5.49
C TYR A 301 -8.42 15.04 -6.88
N ALA A 302 -7.32 14.98 -7.64
CA ALA A 302 -7.31 14.35 -8.97
C ALA A 302 -7.56 12.83 -8.86
N GLY A 303 -7.09 12.21 -7.76
CA GLY A 303 -7.33 10.82 -7.40
C GLY A 303 -7.03 10.62 -5.93
N ALA A 304 -7.64 9.60 -5.33
CA ALA A 304 -7.36 9.19 -3.95
C ALA A 304 -7.44 7.67 -3.84
N GLY A 305 -6.47 7.07 -3.16
CA GLY A 305 -6.39 5.61 -3.06
C GLY A 305 -5.28 5.14 -2.16
N HIS A 306 -4.93 3.86 -2.30
CA HIS A 306 -4.01 3.13 -1.45
C HIS A 306 -4.39 3.30 0.02
N CYS A 307 -5.52 2.73 0.38
CA CYS A 307 -6.08 2.94 1.71
C CYS A 307 -5.67 1.85 2.70
N ALA A 308 -5.61 2.25 3.96
CA ALA A 308 -5.62 1.37 5.11
C ALA A 308 -6.85 1.69 5.96
N VAL A 309 -7.50 0.69 6.54
CA VAL A 309 -8.68 0.84 7.39
C VAL A 309 -8.35 0.32 8.79
N VAL A 310 -8.55 1.16 9.79
CA VAL A 310 -8.21 0.84 11.18
C VAL A 310 -9.28 1.34 12.13
N THR A 311 -9.47 0.61 13.24
CA THR A 311 -10.38 1.02 14.30
C THR A 311 -9.60 1.71 15.43
N PHE A 312 -9.92 2.97 15.70
CA PHE A 312 -9.39 3.71 16.84
C PHE A 312 -10.52 4.24 17.70
N ASN A 313 -10.46 3.98 19.00
CA ASN A 313 -11.47 4.45 19.97
C ASN A 313 -12.92 4.10 19.57
N GLY A 314 -13.13 2.90 19.00
CA GLY A 314 -14.46 2.41 18.59
C GLY A 314 -15.01 3.05 17.32
N LYS A 315 -14.19 3.75 16.55
CA LYS A 315 -14.52 4.32 15.24
C LYS A 315 -13.57 3.79 14.19
N ASP A 316 -14.08 3.56 13.00
CA ASP A 316 -13.31 3.11 11.85
C ASP A 316 -12.84 4.30 11.02
N TYR A 317 -11.57 4.30 10.67
CA TYR A 317 -10.92 5.35 9.89
C TYR A 317 -10.25 4.77 8.65
N MET A 318 -10.39 5.47 7.55
CA MET A 318 -9.62 5.24 6.34
C MET A 318 -8.47 6.24 6.26
N PHE A 319 -7.26 5.73 6.21
CA PHE A 319 -6.04 6.45 5.87
C PHE A 319 -5.74 6.18 4.40
N MET A 320 -5.51 7.21 3.62
CA MET A 320 -5.20 7.10 2.19
C MET A 320 -4.39 8.31 1.74
N HIS A 321 -3.87 8.30 0.54
CA HIS A 321 -3.34 9.51 -0.05
C HIS A 321 -4.26 10.06 -1.14
N GLY A 322 -4.22 11.38 -1.33
CA GLY A 322 -4.92 12.06 -2.41
C GLY A 322 -4.03 13.11 -3.08
N TYR A 323 -4.15 13.26 -4.39
CA TYR A 323 -3.39 14.21 -5.19
C TYR A 323 -4.10 15.57 -5.16
N ASP A 324 -3.64 16.47 -4.27
CA ASP A 324 -4.33 17.68 -3.89
C ASP A 324 -3.97 18.86 -4.81
N LYS A 325 -4.99 19.46 -5.42
CA LYS A 325 -4.86 20.60 -6.34
C LYS A 325 -4.15 21.81 -5.70
N ASP A 326 -4.41 22.09 -4.43
CA ASP A 326 -3.84 23.24 -3.73
C ASP A 326 -2.36 23.06 -3.41
N TYR A 327 -1.85 21.85 -3.58
CA TYR A 327 -0.44 21.47 -3.38
C TYR A 327 0.19 20.96 -4.69
N ASP A 328 -0.19 21.52 -5.82
CA ASP A 328 0.30 21.16 -7.16
C ASP A 328 0.16 19.66 -7.46
N TYR A 329 -0.89 19.07 -6.93
CA TYR A 329 -1.19 17.64 -7.01
C TYR A 329 -0.11 16.71 -6.40
N ASP A 330 0.66 17.21 -5.44
CA ASP A 330 1.42 16.35 -4.55
C ASP A 330 0.47 15.46 -3.72
N SER A 331 0.93 14.26 -3.38
CA SER A 331 0.17 13.35 -2.53
C SER A 331 0.10 13.84 -1.09
N ARG A 332 -1.09 13.87 -0.51
CA ARG A 332 -1.34 14.31 0.86
C ARG A 332 -2.03 13.23 1.67
N LEU A 333 -1.69 13.15 2.96
CA LEU A 333 -2.39 12.27 3.89
C LEU A 333 -3.85 12.69 4.05
N LEU A 334 -4.75 11.79 3.76
CA LEU A 334 -6.18 11.94 4.04
C LEU A 334 -6.58 10.95 5.11
N VAL A 335 -7.18 11.47 6.19
CA VAL A 335 -7.77 10.66 7.26
C VAL A 335 -9.27 10.92 7.26
N ARG A 336 -10.09 9.88 7.10
CA ARG A 336 -11.55 9.99 7.02
C ARG A 336 -12.21 8.96 7.93
N GLU A 337 -13.18 9.38 8.71
CA GLU A 337 -14.03 8.46 9.45
C GLU A 337 -14.92 7.70 8.47
N ILE A 338 -15.05 6.38 8.68
CA ILE A 338 -15.95 5.51 7.92
C ILE A 338 -17.26 5.42 8.68
N SER A 339 -18.37 5.64 8.00
CA SER A 339 -19.69 5.24 8.47
C SER A 339 -20.14 4.00 7.70
N TRP A 340 -21.03 3.22 8.31
CA TRP A 340 -21.56 2.00 7.71
C TRP A 340 -23.07 2.15 7.46
N THR A 341 -23.52 1.71 6.30
CA THR A 341 -24.95 1.67 5.97
C THR A 341 -25.63 0.54 6.75
N GLU A 342 -26.97 0.55 6.83
CA GLU A 342 -27.74 -0.52 7.50
C GLU A 342 -27.49 -1.90 6.89
N ASP A 343 -27.18 -1.98 5.61
CA ASP A 343 -26.81 -3.21 4.89
C ASP A 343 -25.30 -3.51 4.92
N GLY A 344 -24.55 -2.79 5.78
CA GLY A 344 -23.14 -3.07 6.11
C GLY A 344 -22.14 -2.66 5.04
N TRP A 345 -22.39 -1.61 4.24
CA TRP A 345 -21.40 -1.07 3.32
C TRP A 345 -20.72 0.18 3.86
N PRO A 346 -19.39 0.33 3.65
CA PRO A 346 -18.67 1.50 4.11
C PRO A 346 -19.01 2.73 3.27
N VAL A 347 -19.08 3.88 3.95
CA VAL A 347 -19.28 5.21 3.36
C VAL A 347 -18.15 6.13 3.83
N VAL A 348 -17.44 6.74 2.88
CA VAL A 348 -16.33 7.65 3.13
C VAL A 348 -16.57 8.96 2.37
N ASN A 349 -16.46 10.08 3.06
CA ASN A 349 -16.59 11.41 2.47
C ASN A 349 -15.21 12.05 2.31
N LEU A 350 -14.84 12.43 1.08
CA LEU A 350 -13.61 13.18 0.77
C LEU A 350 -13.77 14.66 1.04
#